data_a23755914c181f7a842d7cd73a55ebd8
#
_entry.id   a23755914c181f7a842d7cd73a55ebd8
#
_cell.length_a   1.000
_cell.length_b   1.000
_cell.length_c   1.000
_cell.angle_alpha   90.00
_cell.angle_beta   90.00
_cell.angle_gamma   90.00
#
_symmetry.space_group_name_H-M   'P 1'
#
loop_
_entity.id
_entity.type
_entity.pdbx_description
1 polymer ?
#
loop_
_entity_poly.entity_id
_entity_poly.type
_entity_poly.pdbx_seq_one_letter_code
_entity_poly.pdbx_strand_id
1 'polypeptide(L)'
;MPKKTFLNLPETRQAEIRDLLLTIFYEKPVSQVKVSEIVTALQMSRGIFYKYFEDLNDAYDYLIHYYAGRIHGEIIDYMTQQEGDFFQGIETFLLLYVGLSQESDRYRQLVLLAQNSYLFSYRPEADHGVAAWEELLEKNNFAMPTNEEQISFLYFSMKLVIDSLTDMLANNWGEKELLKDFRFKCN
;
A
#
# COMPACT_ATOMS: atom_id res chain seq x y z
N MET A 1 -13.64 -6.04 6.61
CA MET A 1 -12.56 -7.08 6.72
C MET A 1 -13.07 -8.39 6.16
N PRO A 2 -12.31 -9.11 5.35
CA PRO A 2 -12.77 -10.33 4.71
C PRO A 2 -13.11 -11.40 5.76
N LYS A 3 -14.04 -12.26 5.43
CA LYS A 3 -14.51 -13.31 6.33
C LYS A 3 -13.47 -14.43 6.46
N LYS A 4 -13.48 -15.15 7.59
CA LYS A 4 -12.56 -16.29 7.83
C LYS A 4 -12.55 -17.31 6.69
N THR A 5 -13.69 -17.49 6.02
CA THR A 5 -13.80 -18.39 4.87
C THR A 5 -12.88 -18.01 3.71
N PHE A 6 -12.68 -16.70 3.47
CA PHE A 6 -11.71 -16.21 2.49
C PHE A 6 -10.27 -16.40 2.99
N LEU A 7 -10.00 -16.01 4.23
CA LEU A 7 -8.65 -16.10 4.83
C LEU A 7 -8.14 -17.54 4.92
N ASN A 8 -9.03 -18.52 4.97
CA ASN A 8 -8.70 -19.94 4.99
C ASN A 8 -8.50 -20.56 3.59
N LEU A 9 -8.65 -19.80 2.52
CA LEU A 9 -8.36 -20.28 1.17
C LEU A 9 -6.84 -20.49 1.01
N PRO A 10 -6.43 -21.43 0.12
CA PRO A 10 -5.04 -21.49 -0.33
C PRO A 10 -4.58 -20.12 -0.86
N GLU A 11 -3.32 -19.74 -0.58
CA GLU A 11 -2.76 -18.44 -1.00
C GLU A 11 -2.88 -18.20 -2.51
N THR A 12 -2.71 -19.26 -3.31
CA THR A 12 -2.88 -19.19 -4.77
C THR A 12 -4.28 -18.71 -5.17
N ARG A 13 -5.33 -19.18 -4.46
CA ARG A 13 -6.71 -18.76 -4.73
C ARG A 13 -6.98 -17.35 -4.20
N GLN A 14 -6.42 -16.98 -3.05
CA GLN A 14 -6.50 -15.62 -2.57
C GLN A 14 -5.83 -14.65 -3.53
N ALA A 15 -4.66 -14.99 -4.06
CA ALA A 15 -3.93 -14.18 -5.05
C ALA A 15 -4.75 -13.98 -6.33
N GLU A 16 -5.31 -15.06 -6.90
CA GLU A 16 -6.17 -14.99 -8.08
C GLU A 16 -7.36 -14.02 -7.88
N ILE A 17 -7.99 -14.07 -6.71
CA ILE A 17 -9.09 -13.16 -6.37
C ILE A 17 -8.60 -11.72 -6.24
N ARG A 18 -7.45 -11.47 -5.59
CA ARG A 18 -6.86 -10.14 -5.45
C ARG A 18 -6.50 -9.53 -6.80
N ASP A 19 -5.88 -10.31 -7.68
CA ASP A 19 -5.44 -9.83 -9.00
C ASP A 19 -6.64 -9.43 -9.88
N LEU A 20 -7.72 -10.21 -9.81
CA LEU A 20 -8.95 -9.85 -10.49
C LEU A 20 -9.61 -8.59 -9.88
N LEU A 21 -9.69 -8.52 -8.55
CA LEU A 21 -10.23 -7.34 -7.87
C LEU A 21 -9.41 -6.08 -8.20
N LEU A 22 -8.07 -6.19 -8.24
CA LEU A 22 -7.19 -5.10 -8.65
C LEU A 22 -7.52 -4.61 -10.05
N THR A 23 -7.67 -5.52 -11.00
CA THR A 23 -8.02 -5.18 -12.39
C THR A 23 -9.36 -4.45 -12.46
N ILE A 24 -10.40 -4.98 -11.81
CA ILE A 24 -11.75 -4.40 -11.85
C ILE A 24 -11.80 -3.03 -11.16
N PHE A 25 -11.20 -2.89 -9.97
CA PHE A 25 -11.24 -1.64 -9.20
C PHE A 25 -10.26 -0.58 -9.74
N TYR A 26 -9.25 -0.99 -10.53
CA TYR A 26 -8.41 -0.04 -11.26
C TYR A 26 -9.16 0.60 -12.42
N GLU A 27 -9.97 -0.17 -13.15
CA GLU A 27 -10.67 0.29 -14.35
C GLU A 27 -11.85 1.21 -14.01
N LYS A 28 -12.50 1.04 -12.85
CA LYS A 28 -13.70 1.81 -12.49
C LYS A 28 -13.88 1.93 -10.97
N PRO A 29 -14.46 3.06 -10.53
CA PRO A 29 -14.72 3.27 -9.10
C PRO A 29 -15.67 2.19 -8.53
N VAL A 30 -15.52 1.87 -7.26
CA VAL A 30 -16.30 0.81 -6.57
C VAL A 30 -17.81 0.97 -6.74
N SER A 31 -18.32 2.21 -6.78
CA SER A 31 -19.74 2.53 -6.98
C SER A 31 -20.30 2.08 -8.33
N GLN A 32 -19.46 1.84 -9.33
CA GLN A 32 -19.85 1.37 -10.67
C GLN A 32 -19.62 -0.13 -10.87
N VAL A 33 -18.92 -0.78 -9.93
CA VAL A 33 -18.67 -2.23 -9.99
C VAL A 33 -19.90 -3.01 -9.54
N LYS A 34 -20.14 -4.17 -10.16
CA LYS A 34 -21.22 -5.09 -9.78
C LYS A 34 -20.63 -6.43 -9.34
N VAL A 35 -21.22 -7.01 -8.26
CA VAL A 35 -20.85 -8.36 -7.82
C VAL A 35 -20.94 -9.38 -8.95
N SER A 36 -21.90 -9.22 -9.89
CA SER A 36 -22.04 -10.10 -11.04
C SER A 36 -20.81 -10.14 -11.95
N GLU A 37 -20.10 -9.03 -12.09
CA GLU A 37 -18.86 -8.97 -12.89
C GLU A 37 -17.77 -9.81 -12.25
N ILE A 38 -17.57 -9.63 -10.94
CA ILE A 38 -16.55 -10.35 -10.15
C ILE A 38 -16.83 -11.86 -10.18
N VAL A 39 -18.06 -12.27 -9.90
CA VAL A 39 -18.40 -13.70 -9.82
C VAL A 39 -18.36 -14.39 -11.18
N THR A 40 -18.71 -13.66 -12.26
CA THR A 40 -18.57 -14.19 -13.61
C THR A 40 -17.11 -14.41 -13.97
N ALA A 41 -16.26 -13.42 -13.73
CA ALA A 41 -14.84 -13.50 -14.04
C ALA A 41 -14.11 -14.59 -13.21
N LEU A 42 -14.47 -14.77 -11.93
CA LEU A 42 -13.91 -15.80 -11.06
C LEU A 42 -14.59 -17.17 -11.20
N GLN A 43 -15.58 -17.31 -12.10
CA GLN A 43 -16.38 -18.52 -12.30
C GLN A 43 -16.97 -19.08 -11.00
N MET A 44 -17.46 -18.19 -10.13
CA MET A 44 -18.07 -18.56 -8.84
C MET A 44 -19.51 -18.07 -8.71
N SER A 45 -20.25 -18.62 -7.77
CA SER A 45 -21.61 -18.14 -7.47
C SER A 45 -21.62 -16.88 -6.61
N ARG A 46 -22.70 -16.08 -6.70
CA ARG A 46 -22.91 -14.93 -5.81
C ARG A 46 -22.85 -15.32 -4.33
N GLY A 47 -23.38 -16.51 -3.99
CA GLY A 47 -23.34 -17.02 -2.62
C GLY A 47 -21.92 -17.25 -2.09
N ILE A 48 -20.97 -17.62 -2.98
CA ILE A 48 -19.55 -17.76 -2.62
C ILE A 48 -18.94 -16.39 -2.36
N PHE A 49 -19.23 -15.37 -3.18
CA PHE A 49 -18.75 -14.00 -2.94
C PHE A 49 -19.15 -13.53 -1.52
N TYR A 50 -20.41 -13.68 -1.14
CA TYR A 50 -20.90 -13.27 0.18
C TYR A 50 -20.44 -14.17 1.35
N LYS A 51 -19.86 -15.34 1.06
CA LYS A 51 -19.09 -16.11 2.06
C LYS A 51 -17.69 -15.53 2.30
N TYR A 52 -17.15 -14.78 1.35
CA TYR A 52 -15.81 -14.19 1.43
C TYR A 52 -15.84 -12.75 1.94
N PHE A 53 -16.77 -11.95 1.45
CA PHE A 53 -16.90 -10.52 1.74
C PHE A 53 -18.32 -10.19 2.18
N GLU A 54 -18.47 -9.14 2.98
CA GLU A 54 -19.80 -8.64 3.37
C GLU A 54 -20.50 -8.03 2.15
N ASP A 55 -19.80 -7.15 1.45
CA ASP A 55 -20.23 -6.46 0.25
C ASP A 55 -19.04 -6.06 -0.65
N LEU A 56 -19.29 -5.22 -1.64
CA LEU A 56 -18.25 -4.71 -2.53
C LEU A 56 -17.24 -3.78 -1.82
N ASN A 57 -17.72 -2.98 -0.87
CA ASN A 57 -16.84 -2.07 -0.14
C ASN A 57 -15.88 -2.88 0.75
N ASP A 58 -16.38 -3.94 1.39
CA ASP A 58 -15.53 -4.85 2.18
C ASP A 58 -14.44 -5.51 1.33
N ALA A 59 -14.76 -5.93 0.10
CA ALA A 59 -13.76 -6.46 -0.84
C ALA A 59 -12.76 -5.38 -1.30
N TYR A 60 -13.21 -4.16 -1.53
CA TYR A 60 -12.39 -3.02 -1.91
C TYR A 60 -11.45 -2.61 -0.77
N ASP A 61 -11.97 -2.42 0.43
CA ASP A 61 -11.19 -2.05 1.62
C ASP A 61 -10.14 -3.12 1.94
N TYR A 62 -10.49 -4.41 1.81
CA TYR A 62 -9.54 -5.50 1.95
C TYR A 62 -8.36 -5.35 0.98
N LEU A 63 -8.65 -5.08 -0.29
CA LEU A 63 -7.63 -4.96 -1.33
C LEU A 63 -6.67 -3.80 -1.03
N ILE A 64 -7.21 -2.64 -0.64
CA ILE A 64 -6.41 -1.47 -0.27
C ILE A 64 -5.51 -1.80 0.92
N HIS A 65 -6.06 -2.36 2.01
CA HIS A 65 -5.27 -2.70 3.19
C HIS A 65 -4.19 -3.74 2.90
N TYR A 66 -4.49 -4.73 2.04
CA TYR A 66 -3.52 -5.74 1.63
C TYR A 66 -2.32 -5.12 0.91
N TYR A 67 -2.56 -4.29 -0.11
CA TYR A 67 -1.47 -3.65 -0.85
C TYR A 67 -0.76 -2.57 -0.05
N ALA A 68 -1.47 -1.83 0.80
CA ALA A 68 -0.85 -0.90 1.72
C ALA A 68 0.13 -1.60 2.67
N GLY A 69 -0.29 -2.70 3.29
CA GLY A 69 0.57 -3.49 4.17
C GLY A 69 1.82 -4.03 3.46
N ARG A 70 1.68 -4.51 2.21
CA ARG A 70 2.82 -4.95 1.40
C ARG A 70 3.80 -3.81 1.10
N ILE A 71 3.30 -2.67 0.65
CA ILE A 71 4.15 -1.50 0.33
C ILE A 71 4.83 -0.98 1.59
N HIS A 72 4.15 -0.94 2.73
CA HIS A 72 4.76 -0.55 4.00
C HIS A 72 5.92 -1.50 4.38
N GLY A 73 5.73 -2.81 4.23
CA GLY A 73 6.80 -3.79 4.45
C GLY A 73 8.00 -3.55 3.51
N GLU A 74 7.74 -3.37 2.21
CA GLU A 74 8.80 -3.09 1.23
C GLU A 74 9.56 -1.79 1.58
N ILE A 75 8.88 -0.71 2.00
CA ILE A 75 9.53 0.55 2.40
C ILE A 75 10.47 0.31 3.59
N ILE A 76 10.00 -0.39 4.62
CA ILE A 76 10.82 -0.72 5.80
C ILE A 76 12.05 -1.54 5.40
N ASP A 77 11.89 -2.52 4.51
CA ASP A 77 13.00 -3.34 4.01
C ASP A 77 14.06 -2.48 3.30
N TYR A 78 13.63 -1.55 2.43
CA TYR A 78 14.56 -0.64 1.75
C TYR A 78 15.27 0.32 2.72
N MET A 79 14.55 0.86 3.70
CA MET A 79 15.17 1.70 4.74
C MET A 79 16.17 0.93 5.60
N THR A 80 15.87 -0.35 5.90
CA THR A 80 16.76 -1.22 6.69
C THR A 80 18.03 -1.59 5.94
N GLN A 81 17.97 -1.74 4.61
CA GLN A 81 19.13 -2.07 3.78
C GLN A 81 20.14 -0.92 3.63
N GLN A 82 19.72 0.31 3.84
CA GLN A 82 20.58 1.51 3.77
C GLN A 82 21.02 1.89 5.18
N GLU A 83 22.00 1.16 5.72
CA GLU A 83 22.52 1.38 7.08
C GLU A 83 23.00 2.81 7.26
N GLY A 84 22.39 3.54 8.19
CA GLY A 84 22.77 4.90 8.57
C GLY A 84 22.25 6.01 7.68
N ASP A 85 21.47 5.71 6.62
CA ASP A 85 20.81 6.73 5.79
C ASP A 85 19.34 6.37 5.51
N PHE A 86 18.51 6.70 6.47
CA PHE A 86 17.05 6.47 6.43
C PHE A 86 16.37 7.03 5.17
N PHE A 87 16.72 8.26 4.80
CA PHE A 87 16.09 8.93 3.66
C PHE A 87 16.59 8.37 2.32
N GLN A 88 17.83 7.90 2.26
CA GLN A 88 18.34 7.21 1.08
C GLN A 88 17.58 5.90 0.80
N GLY A 89 17.16 5.19 1.85
CA GLY A 89 16.30 4.02 1.72
C GLY A 89 14.97 4.36 1.06
N ILE A 90 14.34 5.46 1.49
CA ILE A 90 13.11 5.96 0.86
C ILE A 90 13.34 6.38 -0.59
N GLU A 91 14.42 7.14 -0.90
CA GLU A 91 14.75 7.52 -2.28
C GLU A 91 14.87 6.28 -3.18
N THR A 92 15.61 5.26 -2.72
CA THR A 92 15.79 4.01 -3.47
C THR A 92 14.45 3.32 -3.73
N PHE A 93 13.57 3.28 -2.72
CA PHE A 93 12.22 2.73 -2.87
C PHE A 93 11.38 3.53 -3.89
N LEU A 94 11.39 4.87 -3.81
CA LEU A 94 10.65 5.72 -4.73
C LEU A 94 11.04 5.49 -6.20
N LEU A 95 12.32 5.25 -6.46
CA LEU A 95 12.84 4.99 -7.81
C LEU A 95 12.28 3.71 -8.45
N LEU A 96 11.78 2.75 -7.65
CA LEU A 96 11.13 1.55 -8.17
C LEU A 96 9.83 1.85 -8.93
N TYR A 97 9.27 3.02 -8.73
CA TYR A 97 7.99 3.43 -9.34
C TYR A 97 8.18 4.35 -10.54
N VAL A 98 9.40 4.84 -10.78
CA VAL A 98 9.70 5.69 -11.94
C VAL A 98 9.69 4.85 -13.21
N GLY A 99 8.94 5.32 -14.23
CA GLY A 99 8.89 4.66 -15.53
C GLY A 99 8.15 3.32 -15.58
N LEU A 100 7.35 3.00 -14.56
CA LEU A 100 6.51 1.81 -14.59
C LEU A 100 5.51 1.86 -15.75
N SER A 101 5.37 0.73 -16.45
CA SER A 101 4.28 0.56 -17.41
C SER A 101 2.93 0.65 -16.73
N GLN A 102 1.98 1.38 -17.33
CA GLN A 102 0.60 1.47 -16.84
C GLN A 102 -0.12 0.10 -16.83
N GLU A 103 0.38 -0.85 -17.59
CA GLU A 103 -0.16 -2.21 -17.63
C GLU A 103 0.38 -3.10 -16.50
N SER A 104 1.43 -2.67 -15.78
CA SER A 104 2.00 -3.44 -14.68
C SER A 104 1.11 -3.43 -13.45
N ASP A 105 1.04 -4.54 -12.74
CA ASP A 105 0.29 -4.64 -11.48
C ASP A 105 0.81 -3.67 -10.43
N ARG A 106 2.13 -3.42 -10.41
CA ARG A 106 2.73 -2.44 -9.50
C ARG A 106 2.21 -1.03 -9.74
N TYR A 107 2.06 -0.62 -11.00
CA TYR A 107 1.46 0.67 -11.34
C TYR A 107 -0.01 0.74 -10.92
N ARG A 108 -0.80 -0.31 -11.20
CA ARG A 108 -2.21 -0.38 -10.82
C ARG A 108 -2.41 -0.32 -9.30
N GLN A 109 -1.54 -1.03 -8.54
CA GLN A 109 -1.52 -0.97 -7.08
C GLN A 109 -1.22 0.44 -6.58
N LEU A 110 -0.20 1.10 -7.15
CA LEU A 110 0.13 2.48 -6.80
C LEU A 110 -1.04 3.44 -7.05
N VAL A 111 -1.68 3.37 -8.22
CA VAL A 111 -2.83 4.24 -8.56
C VAL A 111 -3.97 4.00 -7.58
N LEU A 112 -4.29 2.74 -7.26
CA LEU A 112 -5.32 2.40 -6.29
C LEU A 112 -5.02 3.01 -4.91
N LEU A 113 -3.78 2.91 -4.43
CA LEU A 113 -3.37 3.45 -3.14
C LEU A 113 -3.34 4.98 -3.14
N ALA A 114 -2.85 5.63 -4.21
CA ALA A 114 -2.83 7.07 -4.35
C ALA A 114 -4.25 7.68 -4.30
N GLN A 115 -5.21 7.05 -4.98
CA GLN A 115 -6.61 7.46 -4.96
C GLN A 115 -7.28 7.31 -3.58
N ASN A 116 -6.71 6.49 -2.70
CA ASN A 116 -7.21 6.19 -1.37
C ASN A 116 -6.26 6.65 -0.24
N SER A 117 -5.36 7.59 -0.54
CA SER A 117 -4.32 8.04 0.39
C SER A 117 -4.87 8.59 1.71
N TYR A 118 -6.13 9.08 1.73
CA TYR A 118 -6.81 9.52 2.96
C TYR A 118 -6.99 8.39 3.99
N LEU A 119 -7.07 7.12 3.56
CA LEU A 119 -7.19 5.97 4.46
C LEU A 119 -5.92 5.76 5.29
N PHE A 120 -4.76 6.20 4.80
CA PHE A 120 -3.50 6.15 5.54
C PHE A 120 -3.41 7.18 6.67
N SER A 121 -4.37 8.09 6.77
CA SER A 121 -4.49 9.01 7.91
C SER A 121 -5.16 8.35 9.13
N TYR A 122 -5.83 7.21 8.95
CA TYR A 122 -6.37 6.44 10.06
C TYR A 122 -5.25 5.62 10.71
N ARG A 123 -5.08 5.77 12.02
CA ARG A 123 -4.05 5.11 12.83
C ARG A 123 -4.72 4.03 13.68
N PRO A 124 -4.84 2.77 13.20
CA PRO A 124 -5.27 1.68 14.06
C PRO A 124 -4.24 1.47 15.18
N GLU A 125 -4.66 0.90 16.30
CA GLU A 125 -3.70 0.48 17.34
C GLU A 125 -2.64 -0.42 16.70
N ALA A 126 -1.37 0.01 16.80
CA ALA A 126 -0.28 -0.59 16.08
C ALA A 126 0.17 -1.87 16.81
N ASP A 127 -0.30 -3.02 16.33
CA ASP A 127 0.13 -4.34 16.85
C ASP A 127 1.15 -5.03 15.93
N HIS A 128 1.31 -4.60 14.67
CA HIS A 128 2.15 -5.29 13.70
C HIS A 128 3.22 -4.36 13.11
N GLY A 129 4.48 -4.83 13.13
CA GLY A 129 5.61 -4.10 12.53
C GLY A 129 6.33 -3.13 13.44
N VAL A 130 5.85 -2.89 14.68
CA VAL A 130 6.48 -1.96 15.63
C VAL A 130 7.91 -2.39 15.95
N ALA A 131 8.16 -3.67 16.20
CA ALA A 131 9.51 -4.16 16.53
C ALA A 131 10.53 -3.94 15.40
N ALA A 132 10.15 -4.19 14.15
CA ALA A 132 11.01 -3.93 12.99
C ALA A 132 11.25 -2.42 12.80
N TRP A 133 10.26 -1.60 13.12
CA TRP A 133 10.38 -0.16 13.10
C TRP A 133 11.30 0.37 14.20
N GLU A 134 11.18 -0.15 15.43
CA GLU A 134 12.08 0.17 16.55
C GLU A 134 13.53 -0.16 16.20
N GLU A 135 13.78 -1.36 15.67
CA GLU A 135 15.12 -1.76 15.22
C GLU A 135 15.67 -0.82 14.13
N LEU A 136 14.83 -0.40 13.20
CA LEU A 136 15.20 0.55 12.14
C LEU A 136 15.59 1.93 12.71
N LEU A 137 14.81 2.45 13.68
CA LEU A 137 15.11 3.73 14.34
C LEU A 137 16.41 3.68 15.10
N GLU A 138 16.67 2.61 15.84
CA GLU A 138 17.93 2.40 16.57
C GLU A 138 19.13 2.37 15.63
N LYS A 139 19.05 1.61 14.52
CA LYS A 139 20.12 1.51 13.51
C LYS A 139 20.44 2.85 12.85
N ASN A 140 19.44 3.71 12.72
CA ASN A 140 19.61 5.05 12.14
C ASN A 140 19.83 6.16 13.17
N ASN A 141 20.08 5.80 14.44
CA ASN A 141 20.33 6.74 15.55
C ASN A 141 19.20 7.78 15.76
N PHE A 142 17.96 7.43 15.49
CA PHE A 142 16.83 8.26 15.85
C PHE A 142 16.49 8.11 17.32
N ALA A 143 16.76 9.14 18.10
CA ALA A 143 16.40 9.21 19.52
C ALA A 143 14.93 9.61 19.68
N MET A 144 14.03 8.63 19.74
CA MET A 144 12.62 8.84 20.00
C MET A 144 12.23 8.16 21.31
N PRO A 145 12.06 8.93 22.40
CA PRO A 145 11.96 8.38 23.76
C PRO A 145 10.62 7.71 24.07
N THR A 146 9.57 7.94 23.26
CA THR A 146 8.24 7.38 23.48
C THR A 146 7.72 6.61 22.30
N ASN A 147 6.92 5.58 22.56
CA ASN A 147 6.23 4.80 21.51
C ASN A 147 5.32 5.70 20.66
N GLU A 148 4.71 6.74 21.25
CA GLU A 148 3.85 7.68 20.52
C GLU A 148 4.62 8.46 19.45
N GLU A 149 5.84 8.92 19.79
CA GLU A 149 6.73 9.61 18.84
C GLU A 149 7.19 8.67 17.74
N GLN A 150 7.57 7.44 18.06
CA GLN A 150 7.99 6.42 17.11
C GLN A 150 6.86 6.08 16.13
N ILE A 151 5.65 5.87 16.64
CA ILE A 151 4.46 5.61 15.82
C ILE A 151 4.12 6.83 14.95
N SER A 152 4.18 8.03 15.50
CA SER A 152 3.92 9.27 14.74
C SER A 152 4.92 9.44 13.59
N PHE A 153 6.18 9.14 13.83
CA PHE A 153 7.22 9.21 12.80
C PHE A 153 7.07 8.12 11.73
N LEU A 154 6.63 6.91 12.10
CA LEU A 154 6.27 5.86 11.15
C LEU A 154 5.19 6.36 10.17
N TYR A 155 4.08 6.87 10.71
CA TYR A 155 2.99 7.38 9.87
C TYR A 155 3.41 8.58 9.02
N PHE A 156 4.23 9.47 9.55
CA PHE A 156 4.81 10.57 8.79
C PHE A 156 5.63 10.03 7.61
N SER A 157 6.50 9.07 7.85
CA SER A 157 7.37 8.49 6.81
C SER A 157 6.57 7.77 5.72
N MET A 158 5.57 6.98 6.11
CA MET A 158 4.68 6.30 5.16
C MET A 158 3.85 7.29 4.34
N LYS A 159 3.36 8.35 4.99
CA LYS A 159 2.63 9.41 4.30
C LYS A 159 3.53 10.19 3.35
N LEU A 160 4.75 10.51 3.72
CA LEU A 160 5.73 11.16 2.85
C LEU A 160 5.98 10.38 1.56
N VAL A 161 6.08 9.05 1.66
CA VAL A 161 6.24 8.18 0.50
C VAL A 161 5.01 8.21 -0.41
N ILE A 162 3.80 8.00 0.14
CA ILE A 162 2.60 7.96 -0.68
C ILE A 162 2.28 9.33 -1.30
N ASP A 163 2.52 10.42 -0.58
CA ASP A 163 2.35 11.78 -1.11
C ASP A 163 3.34 12.04 -2.27
N SER A 164 4.61 11.65 -2.13
CA SER A 164 5.62 11.80 -3.20
C SER A 164 5.28 10.98 -4.45
N LEU A 165 4.80 9.74 -4.28
CA LEU A 165 4.34 8.90 -5.40
C LEU A 165 3.05 9.44 -6.04
N THR A 166 2.15 10.00 -5.24
CA THR A 166 0.91 10.64 -5.74
C THR A 166 1.24 11.88 -6.56
N ASP A 167 2.16 12.72 -6.08
CA ASP A 167 2.62 13.90 -6.79
C ASP A 167 3.31 13.51 -8.11
N MET A 168 4.13 12.46 -8.10
CA MET A 168 4.77 11.91 -9.30
C MET A 168 3.72 11.51 -10.35
N LEU A 169 2.69 10.77 -9.95
CA LEU A 169 1.62 10.37 -10.85
C LEU A 169 0.82 11.56 -11.38
N ALA A 170 0.42 12.48 -10.51
CA ALA A 170 -0.42 13.61 -10.85
C ALA A 170 0.28 14.60 -11.81
N ASN A 171 1.60 14.75 -11.67
CA ASN A 171 2.39 15.69 -12.46
C ASN A 171 3.20 15.03 -13.58
N ASN A 172 3.09 13.70 -13.73
CA ASN A 172 3.86 12.92 -14.69
C ASN A 172 5.38 13.15 -14.56
N TRP A 173 5.87 13.17 -13.31
CA TRP A 173 7.28 13.41 -13.01
C TRP A 173 8.16 12.22 -13.36
N GLY A 174 9.37 12.52 -13.84
CA GLY A 174 10.47 11.56 -13.91
C GLY A 174 11.28 11.52 -12.62
N GLU A 175 12.37 10.76 -12.65
CA GLU A 175 13.28 10.58 -11.52
C GLU A 175 13.77 11.91 -10.91
N LYS A 176 14.22 12.83 -11.77
CA LYS A 176 14.82 14.09 -11.34
C LYS A 176 13.86 14.97 -10.56
N GLU A 177 12.65 15.12 -11.04
CA GLU A 177 11.59 15.92 -10.42
C GLU A 177 11.14 15.28 -9.11
N LEU A 178 10.92 13.96 -9.09
CA LEU A 178 10.52 13.20 -7.92
C LEU A 178 11.55 13.34 -6.78
N LEU A 179 12.82 13.07 -7.05
CA LEU A 179 13.85 13.14 -6.02
C LEU A 179 14.10 14.59 -5.55
N LYS A 180 13.99 15.56 -6.44
CA LYS A 180 14.12 16.98 -6.06
C LYS A 180 13.02 17.38 -5.08
N ASP A 181 11.77 17.04 -5.37
CA ASP A 181 10.62 17.36 -4.51
C ASP A 181 10.71 16.60 -3.18
N PHE A 182 11.02 15.32 -3.22
CA PHE A 182 11.23 14.52 -2.02
C PHE A 182 12.28 15.14 -1.09
N ARG A 183 13.45 15.53 -1.62
CA ARG A 183 14.52 16.17 -0.83
C ARG A 183 14.09 17.51 -0.24
N PHE A 184 13.23 18.26 -0.91
CA PHE A 184 12.66 19.49 -0.34
C PHE A 184 11.72 19.22 0.82
N LYS A 185 10.96 18.12 0.78
CA LYS A 185 10.08 17.69 1.86
C LYS A 185 10.84 17.18 3.09
N CYS A 186 12.09 16.72 2.90
CA CYS A 186 12.95 16.21 3.97
C CYS A 186 13.81 17.29 4.67
N ASN A 187 13.93 18.50 4.11
CA ASN A 187 14.69 19.62 4.67
C ASN A 187 13.80 20.51 5.54
#